data_32708ff3441b3013f6adeb686fa366d0
#
_entry.id   32708ff3441b3013f6adeb686fa366d0
#
_cell.length_a   1.000
_cell.length_b   1.000
_cell.length_c   1.000
_cell.angle_alpha   90.00
_cell.angle_beta   90.00
_cell.angle_gamma   90.00
#
_symmetry.space_group_name_H-M   'P 1'
#
loop_
_entity.id
_entity.type
_entity.pdbx_description
1 polymer ?
#
loop_
_entity_poly.entity_id
_entity_poly.type
_entity_poly.pdbx_seq_one_letter_code
_entity_poly.pdbx_strand_id
1 'polypeptide(L)'
;MKKLLLLLCIALLCPGCGGKKDNNENVVLPSESPIINEEIKPEETSTPEPSIEPSILPKEDTSTLSNKKIGWYFMKGKDHNQPTFGKDLSVPADKYDAIYLKSNEDKTIYLTFDEGYENGYTAQILDTLKEKNVKAVFFVTGPYLEKEKELVKRMVDEGHEVGNHTINHKSMPTLSDEEVEKEVLDLDKKFHDEYGKSMKYLRPPMGEFSERTLSITKSLGYTNVFWSFAY
;
A
#
# COMPACT_ATOMS: atom_id res chain seq x y z
N MET A 1 43.81 3.16 31.50
CA MET A 1 43.31 4.21 32.45
C MET A 1 41.82 4.17 32.37
N LYS A 2 41.20 3.68 33.45
CA LYS A 2 39.74 3.55 33.63
C LYS A 2 39.17 4.92 33.96
N LYS A 3 38.12 5.36 33.27
CA LYS A 3 37.27 6.45 33.78
C LYS A 3 35.82 5.93 33.88
N LEU A 4 35.45 5.76 35.11
CA LEU A 4 34.14 5.52 35.69
C LEU A 4 33.30 6.78 35.51
N LEU A 5 32.09 6.69 34.96
CA LEU A 5 31.13 7.79 35.00
C LEU A 5 29.87 7.36 35.72
N LEU A 6 29.56 8.14 36.69
CA LEU A 6 28.61 7.99 37.79
C LEU A 6 27.16 8.21 37.29
N LEU A 7 26.26 7.29 37.65
CA LEU A 7 24.81 7.49 37.55
C LEU A 7 24.36 8.47 38.63
N LEU A 8 23.57 9.49 38.26
CA LEU A 8 22.84 10.33 39.18
C LEU A 8 21.34 10.10 39.02
N CYS A 9 20.76 9.35 39.95
CA CYS A 9 19.32 9.25 40.14
C CYS A 9 18.81 10.44 40.94
N ILE A 10 17.86 11.19 40.39
CA ILE A 10 17.10 12.18 41.20
C ILE A 10 15.66 11.69 41.26
N ALA A 11 15.27 11.21 42.43
CA ALA A 11 13.90 10.98 42.85
C ALA A 11 13.33 12.27 43.40
N LEU A 12 12.19 12.72 42.90
CA LEU A 12 11.43 13.80 43.54
C LEU A 12 10.09 13.23 44.03
N LEU A 13 9.99 13.25 45.36
CA LEU A 13 8.82 12.89 46.15
C LEU A 13 7.79 14.02 46.14
N CYS A 14 6.51 13.65 46.00
CA CYS A 14 5.37 14.50 46.37
C CYS A 14 5.09 14.45 47.87
N PRO A 15 4.51 15.48 48.45
CA PRO A 15 3.44 15.32 49.44
C PRO A 15 2.23 16.19 49.06
N GLY A 16 1.13 15.80 49.21
CA GLY A 16 0.00 15.27 49.84
C GLY A 16 -0.88 16.27 50.59
N CYS A 17 -2.19 15.97 50.61
CA CYS A 17 -3.29 16.47 51.45
C CYS A 17 -3.86 17.85 51.07
N GLY A 18 -5.15 18.03 50.95
CA GLY A 18 -6.36 17.45 51.50
C GLY A 18 -7.41 18.56 51.61
N GLY A 19 -8.67 18.26 51.57
CA GLY A 19 -9.68 19.18 52.13
C GLY A 19 -10.97 19.35 51.29
N LYS A 20 -12.03 18.77 51.81
CA LYS A 20 -13.46 18.87 51.51
C LYS A 20 -14.00 20.29 51.46
N LYS A 21 -15.04 20.56 50.67
CA LYS A 21 -16.41 20.79 51.14
C LYS A 21 -17.38 21.12 50.02
N ASP A 22 -18.58 20.57 50.24
CA ASP A 22 -19.82 20.75 49.54
C ASP A 22 -20.25 22.22 49.41
N ASN A 23 -20.93 22.55 48.29
CA ASN A 23 -22.11 23.39 48.37
C ASN A 23 -23.02 23.16 47.13
N ASN A 24 -24.24 22.88 47.50
CA ASN A 24 -25.45 22.71 46.72
C ASN A 24 -25.97 24.10 46.33
N GLU A 25 -26.20 24.37 45.06
CA GLU A 25 -27.12 25.44 44.67
C GLU A 25 -27.93 25.01 43.42
N ASN A 26 -29.23 24.97 43.66
CA ASN A 26 -30.32 24.79 42.72
C ASN A 26 -30.29 25.93 41.68
N VAL A 27 -30.32 25.57 40.38
CA VAL A 27 -30.76 26.49 39.34
C VAL A 27 -31.88 25.83 38.52
N VAL A 28 -32.97 26.57 38.52
CA VAL A 28 -34.27 26.33 37.92
C VAL A 28 -34.19 26.17 36.42
N LEU A 29 -34.91 25.16 35.91
CA LEU A 29 -35.22 24.95 34.48
C LEU A 29 -36.26 25.99 33.98
N PRO A 30 -36.12 26.47 32.76
CA PRO A 30 -37.26 26.96 31.98
C PRO A 30 -37.71 25.95 30.95
N SER A 31 -38.96 25.61 31.07
CA SER A 31 -40.03 25.37 30.11
C SER A 31 -39.72 24.89 28.68
N GLU A 32 -40.36 23.80 28.38
CA GLU A 32 -40.50 23.09 27.11
C GLU A 32 -41.09 23.97 25.99
N SER A 33 -40.58 23.74 24.76
CA SER A 33 -41.26 24.03 23.51
C SER A 33 -41.19 22.82 22.57
N PRO A 34 -42.18 22.60 21.69
CA PRO A 34 -42.57 21.27 21.23
C PRO A 34 -41.67 20.70 20.16
N ILE A 35 -41.43 19.38 20.32
CA ILE A 35 -40.71 18.53 19.37
C ILE A 35 -41.61 18.31 18.15
N ILE A 36 -41.17 18.77 17.01
CA ILE A 36 -41.69 18.34 15.72
C ILE A 36 -40.88 17.12 15.33
N ASN A 37 -41.49 15.92 15.43
CA ASN A 37 -40.97 14.69 14.86
C ASN A 37 -41.10 14.76 13.34
N GLU A 38 -40.02 15.05 12.64
CA GLU A 38 -39.86 14.64 11.26
C GLU A 38 -39.04 13.37 11.24
N GLU A 39 -39.71 12.29 10.89
CA GLU A 39 -39.19 10.95 10.68
C GLU A 39 -38.32 10.96 9.39
N ILE A 40 -37.02 11.18 9.54
CA ILE A 40 -36.06 11.04 8.43
C ILE A 40 -35.81 9.56 8.22
N LYS A 41 -36.50 9.01 7.22
CA LYS A 41 -36.27 7.70 6.67
C LYS A 41 -34.86 7.66 6.06
N PRO A 42 -34.00 6.71 6.43
CA PRO A 42 -32.71 6.54 5.74
C PRO A 42 -32.97 6.02 4.33
N GLU A 43 -32.67 6.80 3.34
CA GLU A 43 -32.62 6.38 1.94
C GLU A 43 -31.29 5.64 1.74
N GLU A 44 -31.34 4.30 1.90
CA GLU A 44 -30.27 3.41 1.45
C GLU A 44 -30.26 3.42 -0.09
N THR A 45 -29.44 4.27 -0.66
CA THR A 45 -29.06 4.14 -2.06
C THR A 45 -27.60 3.67 -2.12
N SER A 46 -27.38 2.40 -1.80
CA SER A 46 -26.17 1.70 -2.21
C SER A 46 -26.29 1.37 -3.69
N THR A 47 -25.86 2.28 -4.53
CA THR A 47 -25.55 1.93 -5.91
C THR A 47 -24.30 1.02 -5.87
N PRO A 48 -24.38 -0.22 -6.33
CA PRO A 48 -23.17 -1.06 -6.42
C PRO A 48 -22.23 -0.39 -7.40
N GLU A 49 -21.02 -0.08 -6.93
CA GLU A 49 -19.92 0.34 -7.79
C GLU A 49 -19.71 -0.75 -8.84
N PRO A 50 -19.70 -0.41 -10.15
CA PRO A 50 -19.57 -1.42 -11.19
C PRO A 50 -18.25 -2.15 -10.98
N SER A 51 -18.29 -3.48 -10.81
CA SER A 51 -17.14 -4.33 -10.86
C SER A 51 -16.50 -4.16 -12.24
N ILE A 52 -15.41 -3.41 -12.30
CA ILE A 52 -14.62 -3.26 -13.51
C ILE A 52 -13.88 -4.59 -13.67
N GLU A 53 -14.41 -5.48 -14.51
CA GLU A 53 -13.63 -6.59 -15.04
C GLU A 53 -12.38 -5.98 -15.68
N PRO A 54 -11.18 -6.56 -15.47
CA PRO A 54 -9.97 -6.07 -16.10
C PRO A 54 -10.18 -6.04 -17.62
N SER A 55 -10.16 -4.84 -18.19
CA SER A 55 -10.25 -4.67 -19.64
C SER A 55 -8.97 -5.22 -20.23
N ILE A 56 -9.01 -6.44 -20.75
CA ILE A 56 -7.89 -7.03 -21.48
C ILE A 56 -7.68 -6.19 -22.74
N LEU A 57 -6.60 -5.43 -22.75
CA LEU A 57 -6.19 -4.66 -23.91
C LEU A 57 -5.72 -5.62 -25.05
N PRO A 58 -5.76 -5.19 -26.31
CA PRO A 58 -5.20 -5.99 -27.39
C PRO A 58 -3.76 -6.39 -27.07
N LYS A 59 -3.47 -7.69 -27.12
CA LYS A 59 -2.12 -8.22 -26.83
C LYS A 59 -1.17 -7.75 -27.92
N GLU A 60 -0.13 -7.01 -27.56
CA GLU A 60 0.95 -6.62 -28.45
C GLU A 60 1.75 -7.88 -28.86
N ASP A 61 2.27 -7.93 -30.09
CA ASP A 61 3.20 -8.99 -30.48
C ASP A 61 4.52 -8.81 -29.71
N THR A 62 4.71 -9.63 -28.70
CA THR A 62 5.86 -9.59 -27.82
C THR A 62 7.15 -10.11 -28.45
N SER A 63 7.06 -10.84 -29.60
CA SER A 63 8.21 -11.47 -30.26
C SER A 63 9.26 -10.47 -30.74
N THR A 64 8.86 -9.23 -31.00
CA THR A 64 9.74 -8.14 -31.45
C THR A 64 10.31 -7.30 -30.30
N LEU A 65 9.81 -7.49 -29.08
CA LEU A 65 10.19 -6.69 -27.93
C LEU A 65 11.47 -7.21 -27.26
N SER A 66 12.25 -6.27 -26.73
CA SER A 66 13.45 -6.62 -25.97
C SER A 66 13.13 -7.41 -24.72
N ASN A 67 13.75 -8.59 -24.59
CA ASN A 67 13.70 -9.38 -23.37
C ASN A 67 15.00 -9.25 -22.54
N LYS A 68 15.79 -8.22 -22.78
CA LYS A 68 16.96 -7.92 -21.96
C LYS A 68 16.51 -7.63 -20.55
N LYS A 69 16.96 -8.44 -19.59
CA LYS A 69 16.70 -8.24 -18.17
C LYS A 69 17.33 -6.94 -17.67
N ILE A 70 16.53 -6.12 -17.02
CA ILE A 70 16.91 -4.85 -16.41
C ILE A 70 16.49 -4.94 -14.93
N GLY A 71 17.38 -4.52 -14.01
CA GLY A 71 17.06 -4.37 -12.59
C GLY A 71 16.78 -2.91 -12.28
N TRP A 72 15.71 -2.64 -11.53
CA TRP A 72 15.34 -1.29 -11.13
C TRP A 72 16.32 -0.71 -10.11
N TYR A 73 16.74 0.52 -10.32
CA TYR A 73 17.54 1.31 -9.37
C TYR A 73 17.25 2.80 -9.50
N PHE A 74 17.65 3.57 -8.51
CA PHE A 74 17.57 5.04 -8.55
C PHE A 74 18.85 5.67 -8.00
N MET A 75 19.11 6.89 -8.43
CA MET A 75 20.18 7.73 -7.89
C MET A 75 19.55 8.78 -6.99
N LYS A 76 19.94 8.80 -5.71
CA LYS A 76 19.39 9.74 -4.73
C LYS A 76 19.58 11.19 -5.18
N GLY A 77 18.52 11.97 -5.12
CA GLY A 77 18.59 13.43 -5.28
C GLY A 77 19.39 14.08 -4.15
N LYS A 78 20.01 15.20 -4.45
CA LYS A 78 20.68 16.08 -3.47
C LYS A 78 19.82 17.32 -3.24
N ASP A 79 19.97 17.96 -2.10
CA ASP A 79 19.36 19.25 -1.79
C ASP A 79 17.84 19.26 -2.05
N HIS A 80 17.14 18.22 -1.57
CA HIS A 80 15.71 18.01 -1.75
C HIS A 80 15.22 17.86 -3.20
N ASN A 81 16.10 17.65 -4.16
CA ASN A 81 15.73 17.30 -5.50
C ASN A 81 15.21 15.85 -5.57
N GLN A 82 14.36 15.60 -6.55
CA GLN A 82 13.88 14.26 -6.84
C GLN A 82 15.05 13.34 -7.25
N PRO A 83 14.92 12.00 -7.01
CA PRO A 83 15.88 11.05 -7.53
C PRO A 83 15.86 11.02 -9.06
N THR A 84 16.95 10.56 -9.64
CA THR A 84 17.08 10.38 -11.08
C THR A 84 17.24 8.91 -11.45
N PHE A 85 16.92 8.58 -12.70
CA PHE A 85 16.90 7.21 -13.21
C PHE A 85 17.71 7.13 -14.51
N GLY A 86 18.33 6.00 -14.77
CA GLY A 86 18.97 5.73 -16.05
C GLY A 86 17.95 5.67 -17.19
N LYS A 87 18.34 6.05 -18.40
CA LYS A 87 17.47 5.96 -19.58
C LYS A 87 17.09 4.53 -19.93
N ASP A 88 17.90 3.57 -19.57
CA ASP A 88 17.64 2.14 -19.69
C ASP A 88 16.49 1.68 -18.79
N LEU A 89 16.17 2.43 -17.74
CA LEU A 89 15.05 2.20 -16.84
C LEU A 89 13.81 3.01 -17.24
N SER A 90 13.97 4.33 -17.34
CA SER A 90 12.84 5.24 -17.52
C SER A 90 12.18 5.12 -18.88
N VAL A 91 12.94 4.94 -19.96
CA VAL A 91 12.36 4.86 -21.31
C VAL A 91 11.39 3.69 -21.47
N PRO A 92 11.73 2.42 -21.13
CA PRO A 92 10.74 1.35 -21.18
C PRO A 92 9.64 1.53 -20.14
N ALA A 93 9.95 2.01 -18.92
CA ALA A 93 8.94 2.23 -17.89
C ALA A 93 7.88 3.25 -18.34
N ASP A 94 8.32 4.39 -18.91
CA ASP A 94 7.41 5.43 -19.42
C ASP A 94 6.58 4.95 -20.62
N LYS A 95 7.17 4.15 -21.52
CA LYS A 95 6.44 3.56 -22.67
C LYS A 95 5.24 2.71 -22.22
N TYR A 96 5.35 2.02 -21.10
CA TYR A 96 4.32 1.15 -20.56
C TYR A 96 3.58 1.74 -19.35
N ASP A 97 3.62 3.07 -19.18
CA ASP A 97 2.90 3.82 -18.13
C ASP A 97 3.19 3.34 -16.71
N ALA A 98 4.42 2.88 -16.46
CA ALA A 98 4.82 2.45 -15.12
C ALA A 98 4.91 3.66 -14.18
N ILE A 99 4.48 3.46 -12.94
CA ILE A 99 4.57 4.48 -11.88
C ILE A 99 5.85 4.24 -11.07
N TYR A 100 6.70 5.23 -10.97
CA TYR A 100 7.91 5.17 -10.13
C TYR A 100 8.26 6.52 -9.49
N LEU A 101 7.67 7.59 -10.02
CA LEU A 101 7.88 8.95 -9.55
C LEU A 101 6.60 9.76 -9.83
N LYS A 102 6.25 10.64 -8.93
CA LYS A 102 5.20 11.65 -9.13
C LYS A 102 5.77 13.06 -9.03
N SER A 103 4.98 14.04 -9.46
CA SER A 103 5.32 15.45 -9.27
C SER A 103 5.63 15.75 -7.79
N ASN A 104 6.60 16.62 -7.54
CA ASN A 104 6.96 17.08 -6.20
C ASN A 104 6.19 18.35 -5.78
N GLU A 105 5.26 18.82 -6.59
CA GLU A 105 4.50 20.05 -6.33
C GLU A 105 3.66 19.93 -5.05
N ASP A 106 3.10 18.77 -4.79
CA ASP A 106 2.18 18.51 -3.67
C ASP A 106 2.87 18.08 -2.37
N LYS A 107 4.20 17.96 -2.35
CA LYS A 107 4.97 17.41 -1.20
C LYS A 107 4.37 16.10 -0.64
N THR A 108 3.85 15.26 -1.53
CA THR A 108 3.20 14.00 -1.20
C THR A 108 4.15 12.82 -1.43
N ILE A 109 4.16 11.86 -0.52
CA ILE A 109 4.83 10.57 -0.69
C ILE A 109 3.78 9.45 -0.70
N TYR A 110 4.09 8.39 -1.43
CA TYR A 110 3.25 7.19 -1.52
C TYR A 110 3.99 6.04 -0.86
N LEU A 111 3.38 5.45 0.16
CA LEU A 111 3.97 4.33 0.88
C LEU A 111 3.61 3.03 0.19
N THR A 112 4.63 2.19 -0.04
CA THR A 112 4.45 0.86 -0.60
C THR A 112 5.29 -0.14 0.18
N PHE A 113 4.77 -1.36 0.35
CA PHE A 113 5.41 -2.45 1.06
C PHE A 113 5.42 -3.70 0.18
N ASP A 114 6.51 -4.44 0.17
CA ASP A 114 6.64 -5.71 -0.53
C ASP A 114 6.57 -6.84 0.48
N GLU A 115 5.53 -7.68 0.37
CA GLU A 115 5.18 -8.70 1.35
C GLU A 115 5.45 -10.10 0.78
N GLY A 116 6.66 -10.58 0.95
CA GLY A 116 7.06 -11.94 0.58
C GLY A 116 6.89 -12.95 1.71
N TYR A 117 7.11 -12.51 2.94
CA TYR A 117 6.95 -13.29 4.18
C TYR A 117 6.72 -12.34 5.35
N GLU A 118 6.03 -12.82 6.40
CA GLU A 118 5.81 -12.04 7.62
C GLU A 118 7.00 -12.12 8.57
N ASN A 119 7.44 -10.96 9.05
CA ASN A 119 8.54 -10.84 10.01
C ASN A 119 8.09 -10.24 11.36
N GLY A 120 6.78 -10.22 11.63
CA GLY A 120 6.18 -9.76 12.88
C GLY A 120 5.93 -8.26 12.98
N TYR A 121 6.09 -7.50 11.89
CA TYR A 121 5.93 -6.05 11.90
C TYR A 121 4.69 -5.54 11.17
N THR A 122 4.11 -6.30 10.26
CA THR A 122 3.01 -5.82 9.41
C THR A 122 1.78 -5.40 10.22
N ALA A 123 1.46 -6.11 11.30
CA ALA A 123 0.36 -5.72 12.19
C ALA A 123 0.59 -4.32 12.81
N GLN A 124 1.80 -4.03 13.28
CA GLN A 124 2.14 -2.73 13.87
C GLN A 124 2.18 -1.61 12.82
N ILE A 125 2.61 -1.93 11.59
CA ILE A 125 2.56 -1.00 10.46
C ILE A 125 1.11 -0.62 10.17
N LEU A 126 0.20 -1.60 10.06
CA LEU A 126 -1.23 -1.37 9.85
C LEU A 126 -1.85 -0.54 10.99
N ASP A 127 -1.51 -0.83 12.24
CA ASP A 127 -1.98 -0.04 13.40
C ASP A 127 -1.54 1.43 13.27
N THR A 128 -0.28 1.66 12.90
CA THR A 128 0.27 3.01 12.70
C THR A 128 -0.41 3.74 11.53
N LEU A 129 -0.59 3.06 10.40
CA LEU A 129 -1.27 3.63 9.22
C LEU A 129 -2.70 4.02 9.56
N LYS A 130 -3.40 3.18 10.32
CA LYS A 130 -4.76 3.44 10.80
C LYS A 130 -4.80 4.64 11.75
N GLU A 131 -3.91 4.68 12.77
CA GLU A 131 -3.80 5.82 13.70
C GLU A 131 -3.55 7.14 12.98
N LYS A 132 -2.69 7.12 11.96
CA LYS A 132 -2.34 8.32 11.17
C LYS A 132 -3.30 8.62 10.02
N ASN A 133 -4.32 7.78 9.81
CA ASN A 133 -5.24 7.86 8.67
C ASN A 133 -4.52 7.91 7.32
N VAL A 134 -3.50 7.08 7.16
CA VAL A 134 -2.68 6.97 5.94
C VAL A 134 -3.01 5.66 5.22
N LYS A 135 -3.15 5.72 3.89
CA LYS A 135 -3.30 4.54 3.04
C LYS A 135 -1.97 4.22 2.35
N ALA A 136 -1.78 2.94 2.06
CA ALA A 136 -0.58 2.41 1.43
C ALA A 136 -0.95 1.35 0.39
N VAL A 137 0.04 0.92 -0.40
CA VAL A 137 -0.06 -0.26 -1.27
C VAL A 137 0.81 -1.37 -0.70
N PHE A 138 0.25 -2.58 -0.57
CA PHE A 138 0.95 -3.77 -0.15
C PHE A 138 1.04 -4.74 -1.32
N PHE A 139 2.23 -4.97 -1.85
CA PHE A 139 2.47 -5.92 -2.93
C PHE A 139 2.71 -7.30 -2.32
N VAL A 140 1.71 -8.17 -2.39
CA VAL A 140 1.74 -9.49 -1.77
C VAL A 140 2.12 -10.58 -2.76
N THR A 141 2.86 -11.58 -2.30
CA THR A 141 3.13 -12.82 -3.04
C THR A 141 2.08 -13.90 -2.76
N GLY A 142 2.08 -14.97 -3.57
CA GLY A 142 1.20 -16.12 -3.32
C GLY A 142 1.35 -16.73 -1.93
N PRO A 143 2.57 -17.05 -1.47
CA PRO A 143 2.79 -17.58 -0.12
C PRO A 143 2.32 -16.64 1.00
N TYR A 144 2.47 -15.32 0.82
CA TYR A 144 1.99 -14.35 1.81
C TYR A 144 0.46 -14.33 1.86
N LEU A 145 -0.20 -14.26 0.70
CA LEU A 145 -1.66 -14.29 0.59
C LEU A 145 -2.26 -15.54 1.25
N GLU A 146 -1.61 -16.71 1.10
CA GLU A 146 -2.10 -17.97 1.66
C GLU A 146 -1.89 -18.10 3.16
N LYS A 147 -0.77 -17.60 3.69
CA LYS A 147 -0.39 -17.78 5.09
C LYS A 147 -0.89 -16.67 6.01
N GLU A 148 -0.91 -15.44 5.51
CA GLU A 148 -1.16 -14.24 6.32
C GLU A 148 -2.55 -13.64 6.05
N LYS A 149 -3.56 -14.51 5.93
CA LYS A 149 -4.95 -14.14 5.58
C LYS A 149 -5.53 -13.02 6.44
N GLU A 150 -5.29 -13.06 7.75
CA GLU A 150 -5.79 -12.04 8.67
C GLU A 150 -5.16 -10.67 8.41
N LEU A 151 -3.87 -10.63 8.06
CA LEU A 151 -3.17 -9.38 7.72
C LEU A 151 -3.67 -8.84 6.38
N VAL A 152 -3.80 -9.70 5.36
CA VAL A 152 -4.34 -9.28 4.05
C VAL A 152 -5.79 -8.82 4.19
N LYS A 153 -6.60 -9.52 4.98
CA LYS A 153 -7.97 -9.08 5.28
C LYS A 153 -7.98 -7.69 5.93
N ARG A 154 -7.09 -7.42 6.88
CA ARG A 154 -6.94 -6.10 7.48
C ARG A 154 -6.55 -5.04 6.45
N MET A 155 -5.61 -5.35 5.53
CA MET A 155 -5.24 -4.42 4.45
C MET A 155 -6.48 -4.02 3.63
N VAL A 156 -7.31 -4.99 3.25
CA VAL A 156 -8.53 -4.76 2.47
C VAL A 156 -9.57 -3.97 3.26
N ASP A 157 -9.86 -4.39 4.50
CA ASP A 157 -10.90 -3.79 5.35
C ASP A 157 -10.53 -2.36 5.80
N GLU A 158 -9.25 -2.12 6.04
CA GLU A 158 -8.73 -0.81 6.42
C GLU A 158 -8.52 0.12 5.21
N GLY A 159 -8.88 -0.34 4.00
CA GLY A 159 -8.91 0.47 2.76
C GLY A 159 -7.53 0.76 2.18
N HIS A 160 -6.58 -0.13 2.39
CA HIS A 160 -5.32 -0.13 1.64
C HIS A 160 -5.49 -0.81 0.28
N GLU A 161 -4.61 -0.50 -0.66
CA GLU A 161 -4.52 -1.25 -1.90
C GLU A 161 -3.66 -2.50 -1.70
N VAL A 162 -4.15 -3.65 -2.18
CA VAL A 162 -3.37 -4.87 -2.28
C VAL A 162 -2.94 -5.05 -3.72
N GLY A 163 -1.63 -5.05 -3.95
CA GLY A 163 -1.02 -5.15 -5.27
C GLY A 163 -0.42 -6.54 -5.50
N ASN A 164 -0.21 -6.85 -6.76
CA ASN A 164 0.32 -8.12 -7.24
C ASN A 164 1.86 -8.13 -7.20
N HIS A 165 2.45 -9.11 -6.47
CA HIS A 165 3.90 -9.33 -6.46
C HIS A 165 4.27 -10.71 -7.00
N THR A 166 3.41 -11.25 -7.87
CA THR A 166 3.41 -12.56 -8.50
C THR A 166 3.22 -13.74 -7.55
N ILE A 167 2.76 -14.87 -8.10
CA ILE A 167 2.43 -16.04 -7.27
C ILE A 167 3.67 -16.68 -6.64
N ASN A 168 4.80 -16.75 -7.35
CA ASN A 168 6.01 -17.43 -6.89
C ASN A 168 7.26 -16.53 -6.79
N HIS A 169 7.10 -15.22 -6.99
CA HIS A 169 8.19 -14.24 -6.92
C HIS A 169 9.39 -14.57 -7.83
N LYS A 170 9.14 -15.05 -9.06
CA LYS A 170 10.18 -15.36 -10.03
C LYS A 170 10.60 -14.12 -10.83
N SER A 171 11.86 -14.11 -11.31
CA SER A 171 12.34 -13.11 -12.27
C SER A 171 11.56 -13.23 -13.58
N MET A 172 10.62 -12.33 -13.83
CA MET A 172 9.71 -12.40 -15.00
C MET A 172 10.44 -12.43 -16.35
N PRO A 173 11.57 -11.69 -16.56
CA PRO A 173 12.30 -11.80 -17.83
C PRO A 173 12.87 -13.18 -18.16
N THR A 174 12.94 -14.10 -17.19
CA THR A 174 13.42 -15.48 -17.38
C THR A 174 12.33 -16.46 -17.75
N LEU A 175 11.09 -16.03 -17.75
CA LEU A 175 9.90 -16.85 -18.00
C LEU A 175 9.41 -16.70 -19.45
N SER A 176 8.64 -17.67 -19.94
CA SER A 176 7.87 -17.50 -21.18
C SER A 176 6.72 -16.51 -20.97
N ASP A 177 6.06 -16.10 -22.07
CA ASP A 177 4.91 -15.19 -21.98
C ASP A 177 3.78 -15.80 -21.16
N GLU A 178 3.47 -17.08 -21.43
CA GLU A 178 2.43 -17.83 -20.71
C GLU A 178 2.76 -18.01 -19.23
N GLU A 179 4.05 -18.19 -18.90
CA GLU A 179 4.48 -18.28 -17.50
C GLU A 179 4.37 -16.93 -16.79
N VAL A 180 4.67 -15.82 -17.48
CA VAL A 180 4.47 -14.46 -16.91
C VAL A 180 2.99 -14.21 -16.66
N GLU A 181 2.12 -14.49 -17.64
CA GLU A 181 0.67 -14.37 -17.48
C GLU A 181 0.17 -15.21 -16.29
N LYS A 182 0.62 -16.45 -16.19
CA LYS A 182 0.25 -17.35 -15.10
C LYS A 182 0.71 -16.84 -13.72
N GLU A 183 1.96 -16.37 -13.61
CA GLU A 183 2.50 -15.79 -12.36
C GLU A 183 1.64 -14.63 -11.84
N VAL A 184 1.06 -13.86 -12.74
CA VAL A 184 0.24 -12.68 -12.42
C VAL A 184 -1.22 -13.07 -12.17
N LEU A 185 -1.84 -13.79 -13.12
CA LEU A 185 -3.27 -14.08 -13.09
C LEU A 185 -3.65 -15.10 -12.01
N ASP A 186 -2.79 -16.08 -11.71
CA ASP A 186 -3.07 -17.06 -10.66
C ASP A 186 -3.14 -16.38 -9.27
N LEU A 187 -2.33 -15.35 -9.03
CA LEU A 187 -2.39 -14.60 -7.77
C LEU A 187 -3.65 -13.73 -7.70
N ASP A 188 -3.95 -13.00 -8.78
CA ASP A 188 -5.14 -12.14 -8.82
C ASP A 188 -6.42 -12.97 -8.65
N LYS A 189 -6.48 -14.11 -9.32
CA LYS A 189 -7.62 -15.03 -9.17
C LYS A 189 -7.81 -15.47 -7.72
N LYS A 190 -6.74 -15.86 -7.02
CA LYS A 190 -6.82 -16.24 -5.60
C LYS A 190 -7.29 -15.08 -4.73
N PHE A 191 -6.79 -13.89 -4.98
CA PHE A 191 -7.20 -12.69 -4.26
C PHE A 191 -8.66 -12.35 -4.54
N HIS A 192 -9.08 -12.43 -5.80
CA HIS A 192 -10.47 -12.19 -6.18
C HIS A 192 -11.42 -13.22 -5.56
N ASP A 193 -11.08 -14.49 -5.60
CA ASP A 193 -11.89 -15.56 -5.01
C ASP A 193 -12.11 -15.36 -3.50
N GLU A 194 -11.16 -14.76 -2.79
CA GLU A 194 -11.22 -14.57 -1.33
C GLU A 194 -11.82 -13.21 -0.91
N TYR A 195 -11.55 -12.14 -1.67
CA TYR A 195 -11.91 -10.77 -1.27
C TYR A 195 -12.90 -10.08 -2.23
N GLY A 196 -13.28 -10.70 -3.35
CA GLY A 196 -14.19 -10.12 -4.35
C GLY A 196 -13.65 -8.90 -5.07
N LYS A 197 -12.33 -8.69 -5.04
CA LYS A 197 -11.65 -7.54 -5.65
C LYS A 197 -10.52 -8.03 -6.56
N SER A 198 -10.19 -7.28 -7.62
CA SER A 198 -9.03 -7.52 -8.46
C SER A 198 -7.91 -6.55 -8.16
N MET A 199 -6.67 -7.02 -8.31
CA MET A 199 -5.48 -6.21 -8.13
C MET A 199 -5.25 -5.32 -9.36
N LYS A 200 -4.96 -4.04 -9.15
CA LYS A 200 -4.73 -3.06 -10.22
C LYS A 200 -3.24 -2.80 -10.48
N TYR A 201 -2.46 -2.92 -9.44
CA TYR A 201 -1.03 -2.60 -9.44
C TYR A 201 -0.20 -3.87 -9.37
N LEU A 202 0.91 -3.88 -10.09
CA LEU A 202 1.88 -4.96 -10.06
C LEU A 202 3.27 -4.39 -9.79
N ARG A 203 4.02 -5.04 -8.91
CA ARG A 203 5.45 -4.77 -8.76
C ARG A 203 6.24 -5.98 -9.22
N PRO A 204 7.11 -5.80 -10.25
CA PRO A 204 7.97 -6.89 -10.68
C PRO A 204 8.85 -7.41 -9.53
N PRO A 205 8.92 -8.73 -9.32
CA PRO A 205 9.82 -9.33 -8.34
C PRO A 205 11.25 -8.84 -8.49
N MET A 206 11.92 -8.54 -7.36
CA MET A 206 13.31 -8.03 -7.33
C MET A 206 13.52 -6.71 -8.11
N GLY A 207 12.45 -6.05 -8.57
CA GLY A 207 12.54 -4.96 -9.52
C GLY A 207 13.08 -5.36 -10.89
N GLU A 208 13.08 -6.65 -11.21
CA GLU A 208 13.58 -7.16 -12.49
C GLU A 208 12.47 -7.17 -13.55
N PHE A 209 12.74 -6.54 -14.67
CA PHE A 209 11.79 -6.43 -15.78
C PHE A 209 12.51 -6.44 -17.13
N SER A 210 11.74 -6.53 -18.20
CA SER A 210 12.15 -6.26 -19.59
C SER A 210 11.03 -5.49 -20.29
N GLU A 211 11.31 -4.93 -21.46
CA GLU A 211 10.29 -4.30 -22.28
C GLU A 211 9.14 -5.28 -22.56
N ARG A 212 9.47 -6.53 -22.87
CA ARG A 212 8.52 -7.62 -23.10
C ARG A 212 7.60 -7.85 -21.89
N THR A 213 8.16 -7.96 -20.68
CA THR A 213 7.35 -8.23 -19.48
C THR A 213 6.48 -7.04 -19.09
N LEU A 214 6.92 -5.80 -19.32
CA LEU A 214 6.07 -4.61 -19.12
C LEU A 214 4.89 -4.58 -20.10
N SER A 215 5.12 -4.94 -21.37
CA SER A 215 4.04 -5.05 -22.37
C SER A 215 3.00 -6.10 -21.97
N ILE A 216 3.44 -7.29 -21.55
CA ILE A 216 2.53 -8.37 -21.12
C ILE A 216 1.67 -7.89 -19.94
N THR A 217 2.29 -7.40 -18.88
CA THR A 217 1.55 -6.99 -17.66
C THR A 217 0.60 -5.83 -17.92
N LYS A 218 0.98 -4.88 -18.78
CA LYS A 218 0.09 -3.81 -19.23
C LYS A 218 -1.10 -4.35 -20.04
N SER A 219 -0.89 -5.31 -20.94
CA SER A 219 -1.99 -5.92 -21.72
C SER A 219 -2.98 -6.69 -20.84
N LEU A 220 -2.52 -7.22 -19.70
CA LEU A 220 -3.36 -7.83 -18.67
C LEU A 220 -4.10 -6.80 -17.79
N GLY A 221 -3.96 -5.50 -18.05
CA GLY A 221 -4.64 -4.44 -17.31
C GLY A 221 -3.90 -3.94 -16.06
N TYR A 222 -2.66 -4.35 -15.83
CA TYR A 222 -1.90 -3.90 -14.66
C TYR A 222 -1.09 -2.64 -14.92
N THR A 223 -1.02 -1.78 -13.93
CA THR A 223 -0.03 -0.71 -13.86
C THR A 223 1.19 -1.18 -13.09
N ASN A 224 2.36 -1.21 -13.73
CA ASN A 224 3.61 -1.55 -13.04
C ASN A 224 4.02 -0.42 -12.11
N VAL A 225 4.46 -0.78 -10.89
CA VAL A 225 4.87 0.18 -9.87
C VAL A 225 6.27 -0.15 -9.39
N PHE A 226 7.19 0.81 -9.57
CA PHE A 226 8.53 0.76 -9.01
C PHE A 226 8.65 1.75 -7.84
N TRP A 227 9.87 2.10 -7.45
CA TRP A 227 10.12 2.98 -6.32
C TRP A 227 11.14 4.06 -6.66
N SER A 228 11.02 5.19 -5.99
CA SER A 228 11.95 6.31 -6.09
C SER A 228 12.83 6.47 -4.84
N PHE A 229 12.51 5.70 -3.80
CA PHE A 229 13.28 5.60 -2.57
C PHE A 229 13.02 4.24 -1.92
N ALA A 230 14.04 3.64 -1.32
CA ALA A 230 13.95 2.40 -0.56
C ALA A 230 14.90 2.43 0.65
N TYR A 231 14.56 1.68 1.68
CA TYR A 231 15.36 1.49 2.89
C TYR A 231 16.21 0.22 2.78
#